data_a5c703b772a1aa02a221b82c1661fa5f
#
_entry.id   a5c703b772a1aa02a221b82c1661fa5f
#
_cell.length_a   1.000
_cell.length_b   1.000
_cell.length_c   1.000
_cell.angle_alpha   90.00
_cell.angle_beta   90.00
_cell.angle_gamma   90.00
#
_symmetry.space_group_name_H-M   'P 1'
#
loop_
_entity.id
_entity.type
_entity.pdbx_description
1 polymer ?
#
loop_
_entity_poly.entity_id
_entity_poly.type
_entity_poly.pdbx_seq_one_letter_code
_entity_poly.pdbx_strand_id
1 'polypeptide(L)'
;MKHLIATVVLIGMLYVPVTGDDAYVAVPVSDGGVIKGTVMFNGHVPKPITYKPTKDTEVCGPGLHTTDTISIGPNKGVQYALVSLTDITVGAPLNRKATPTLDQNGCRFVPHVVMVPRGGMLEILNSDGILHNVRTTSHKNAPFNKAQPKFMKKMKHKFTAGPEKIQVNCDAHSWMGAWIVVTEHPYYAVTDAEGAFTLPNVPAGTYTIEYW
;
A
#
# COMPACT_ATOMS: atom_id res chain seq x y z
N MET A 1 -62.76 -40.01 -12.71
CA MET A 1 -62.16 -38.73 -12.28
C MET A 1 -60.78 -39.03 -11.77
N LYS A 2 -59.77 -38.65 -12.53
CA LYS A 2 -58.31 -38.84 -12.13
C LYS A 2 -57.86 -37.56 -11.52
N HIS A 3 -57.51 -37.59 -10.24
CA HIS A 3 -56.91 -36.45 -9.53
C HIS A 3 -55.40 -36.38 -9.82
N LEU A 4 -54.97 -35.29 -10.46
CA LEU A 4 -53.56 -34.97 -10.70
C LEU A 4 -53.05 -34.23 -9.45
N ILE A 5 -52.12 -34.83 -8.70
CA ILE A 5 -51.41 -34.18 -7.58
C ILE A 5 -50.17 -33.53 -8.16
N ALA A 6 -50.16 -32.21 -8.19
CA ALA A 6 -48.96 -31.43 -8.55
C ALA A 6 -48.10 -31.22 -7.29
N THR A 7 -46.91 -31.81 -7.26
CA THR A 7 -45.91 -31.59 -6.24
C THR A 7 -45.15 -30.32 -6.56
N VAL A 8 -45.32 -29.25 -5.77
CA VAL A 8 -44.53 -28.03 -5.85
C VAL A 8 -43.29 -28.23 -5.05
N VAL A 9 -42.12 -28.35 -5.69
CA VAL A 9 -40.82 -28.34 -5.05
C VAL A 9 -40.42 -26.87 -4.83
N LEU A 10 -40.51 -26.37 -3.60
CA LEU A 10 -39.95 -25.11 -3.21
C LEU A 10 -38.43 -25.30 -3.03
N ILE A 11 -37.64 -24.81 -4.00
CA ILE A 11 -36.20 -24.64 -3.83
C ILE A 11 -36.00 -23.40 -2.97
N GLY A 12 -35.81 -23.60 -1.67
CA GLY A 12 -35.44 -22.54 -0.74
C GLY A 12 -34.03 -22.09 -1.09
N MET A 13 -33.87 -20.89 -1.66
CA MET A 13 -32.58 -20.19 -1.66
C MET A 13 -32.21 -19.88 -0.20
N LEU A 14 -31.26 -20.59 0.34
CA LEU A 14 -30.62 -20.25 1.61
C LEU A 14 -29.86 -18.93 1.39
N TYR A 15 -30.49 -17.84 1.83
CA TYR A 15 -29.82 -16.56 1.96
C TYR A 15 -28.91 -16.67 3.19
N VAL A 16 -27.62 -16.91 2.97
CA VAL A 16 -26.62 -16.80 4.01
C VAL A 16 -26.34 -15.31 4.19
N PRO A 17 -26.68 -14.67 5.32
CA PRO A 17 -26.28 -13.30 5.56
C PRO A 17 -24.77 -13.29 5.69
N VAL A 18 -24.08 -12.63 4.74
CA VAL A 18 -22.66 -12.30 4.87
C VAL A 18 -22.56 -11.21 5.93
N THR A 19 -22.37 -11.63 7.19
CA THR A 19 -22.04 -10.73 8.30
C THR A 19 -20.52 -10.78 8.51
N GLY A 20 -19.87 -9.69 8.21
CA GLY A 20 -18.45 -9.50 8.50
C GLY A 20 -17.67 -9.14 7.25
N ASP A 21 -16.73 -8.23 7.41
CA ASP A 21 -15.78 -7.70 6.43
C ASP A 21 -15.78 -8.53 5.15
N ASP A 22 -16.33 -8.02 4.05
CA ASP A 22 -16.48 -8.75 2.80
C ASP A 22 -15.15 -9.32 2.36
N ALA A 23 -14.90 -10.56 2.76
CA ALA A 23 -13.61 -11.19 2.57
C ALA A 23 -13.41 -11.40 1.07
N TYR A 24 -12.43 -10.70 0.50
CA TYR A 24 -12.02 -10.90 -0.88
C TYR A 24 -11.82 -12.38 -1.20
N VAL A 25 -12.53 -12.89 -2.21
CA VAL A 25 -12.48 -14.29 -2.66
C VAL A 25 -11.46 -14.42 -3.79
N ALA A 26 -10.40 -15.17 -3.54
CA ALA A 26 -9.38 -15.44 -4.54
C ALA A 26 -9.81 -16.55 -5.51
N VAL A 27 -9.86 -16.23 -6.80
CA VAL A 27 -10.15 -17.18 -7.88
C VAL A 27 -9.13 -17.03 -9.00
N PRO A 28 -8.85 -18.08 -9.80
CA PRO A 28 -8.07 -17.93 -11.01
C PRO A 28 -8.77 -16.96 -11.98
N VAL A 29 -8.00 -16.00 -12.52
CA VAL A 29 -8.45 -15.08 -13.57
C VAL A 29 -7.65 -15.39 -14.82
N SER A 30 -8.29 -15.96 -15.85
CA SER A 30 -7.64 -16.41 -17.09
C SER A 30 -7.72 -15.38 -18.23
N ASP A 31 -8.71 -14.49 -18.16
CA ASP A 31 -9.07 -13.54 -19.22
C ASP A 31 -9.15 -12.09 -18.70
N GLY A 32 -8.40 -11.81 -17.64
CA GLY A 32 -8.39 -10.50 -17.01
C GLY A 32 -7.88 -9.40 -17.93
N GLY A 33 -8.53 -8.24 -17.86
CA GLY A 33 -8.13 -7.02 -18.55
C GLY A 33 -7.00 -6.29 -17.83
N VAL A 34 -6.60 -5.17 -18.40
CA VAL A 34 -5.59 -4.26 -17.81
C VAL A 34 -6.18 -2.86 -17.74
N ILE A 35 -6.16 -2.26 -16.54
CA ILE A 35 -6.48 -0.86 -16.34
C ILE A 35 -5.16 -0.10 -16.26
N LYS A 36 -4.98 0.88 -17.15
CA LYS A 36 -3.82 1.80 -17.16
C LYS A 36 -4.30 3.23 -17.11
N GLY A 37 -3.52 4.08 -16.47
CA GLY A 37 -3.82 5.49 -16.41
C GLY A 37 -2.64 6.31 -15.91
N THR A 38 -2.87 7.62 -15.83
CA THR A 38 -1.88 8.58 -15.32
C THR A 38 -2.58 9.52 -14.35
N VAL A 39 -2.01 9.69 -13.18
CA VAL A 39 -2.47 10.67 -12.18
C VAL A 39 -1.72 11.97 -12.44
N MET A 40 -2.46 13.03 -12.79
CA MET A 40 -1.89 14.32 -13.17
C MET A 40 -2.27 15.41 -12.16
N PHE A 41 -1.32 16.22 -11.77
CA PHE A 41 -1.57 17.38 -10.93
C PHE A 41 -2.14 18.53 -11.76
N ASN A 42 -3.31 19.02 -11.36
CA ASN A 42 -3.92 20.19 -11.98
C ASN A 42 -3.95 21.35 -10.97
N GLY A 43 -3.16 22.38 -11.22
CA GLY A 43 -3.07 23.53 -10.36
C GLY A 43 -1.66 24.11 -10.27
N HIS A 44 -1.45 24.96 -9.25
CA HIS A 44 -0.15 25.55 -8.93
C HIS A 44 0.64 24.55 -8.07
N VAL A 45 1.83 24.17 -8.55
CA VAL A 45 2.72 23.24 -7.83
C VAL A 45 3.17 23.88 -6.52
N PRO A 46 2.92 23.23 -5.36
CA PRO A 46 3.37 23.74 -4.08
C PRO A 46 4.89 23.89 -4.03
N LYS A 47 5.39 24.88 -3.29
CA LYS A 47 6.83 24.99 -3.07
C LYS A 47 7.31 23.81 -2.21
N PRO A 48 8.47 23.20 -2.53
CA PRO A 48 9.07 22.20 -1.69
C PRO A 48 9.33 22.72 -0.27
N ILE A 49 9.17 21.85 0.72
CA ILE A 49 9.57 22.13 2.09
C ILE A 49 11.07 21.84 2.21
N THR A 50 11.83 22.82 2.71
CA THR A 50 13.27 22.64 2.96
C THR A 50 13.53 22.35 4.43
N TYR A 51 14.49 21.46 4.68
CA TYR A 51 14.99 21.18 6.03
C TYR A 51 16.51 21.00 5.99
N LYS A 52 17.13 21.22 7.15
CA LYS A 52 18.55 20.96 7.32
C LYS A 52 18.72 19.88 8.39
N PRO A 53 19.40 18.75 8.10
CA PRO A 53 19.71 17.75 9.11
C PRO A 53 20.47 18.40 10.28
N THR A 54 20.06 18.08 11.51
CA THR A 54 20.68 18.56 12.74
C THR A 54 21.46 17.47 13.47
N LYS A 55 21.36 16.23 12.96
CA LYS A 55 22.05 15.04 13.49
C LYS A 55 22.62 14.23 12.35
N ASP A 56 23.65 13.45 12.66
CA ASP A 56 24.24 12.46 11.75
C ASP A 56 24.56 13.06 10.35
N THR A 57 25.02 14.31 10.33
CA THR A 57 25.23 15.09 9.09
C THR A 57 26.32 14.51 8.20
N GLU A 58 27.21 13.68 8.72
CA GLU A 58 28.21 12.92 7.98
C GLU A 58 27.58 11.82 7.10
N VAL A 59 26.41 11.32 7.47
CA VAL A 59 25.65 10.32 6.72
C VAL A 59 24.48 10.95 5.98
N CYS A 60 23.69 11.80 6.68
CA CYS A 60 22.50 12.43 6.13
C CYS A 60 22.81 13.62 5.22
N GLY A 61 24.08 14.11 5.21
CA GLY A 61 24.52 15.29 4.47
C GLY A 61 24.31 16.59 5.26
N PRO A 62 25.28 17.53 5.17
CA PRO A 62 25.23 18.79 5.91
C PRO A 62 24.37 19.88 5.26
N GLY A 63 23.92 19.65 4.02
CA GLY A 63 23.22 20.65 3.20
C GLY A 63 21.73 20.80 3.51
N LEU A 64 21.11 21.73 2.79
CA LEU A 64 19.65 21.81 2.73
C LEU A 64 19.11 20.66 1.88
N HIS A 65 18.11 19.98 2.41
CA HIS A 65 17.35 18.95 1.72
C HIS A 65 15.94 19.47 1.45
N THR A 66 15.29 18.89 0.47
CA THR A 66 13.89 19.18 0.15
C THR A 66 13.04 17.95 0.38
N THR A 67 11.83 18.19 0.86
CA THR A 67 10.74 17.21 0.82
C THR A 67 9.52 17.88 0.24
N ASP A 68 8.79 17.15 -0.56
CA ASP A 68 7.59 17.67 -1.20
C ASP A 68 6.35 17.25 -0.39
N THR A 69 5.39 18.14 -0.26
CA THR A 69 4.07 17.78 0.27
C THR A 69 3.36 16.81 -0.67
N ILE A 70 3.65 16.96 -1.96
CA ILE A 70 3.22 16.08 -3.04
C ILE A 70 4.39 15.98 -4.04
N SER A 71 4.77 14.76 -4.38
CA SER A 71 5.85 14.55 -5.36
C SER A 71 5.30 14.68 -6.76
N ILE A 72 5.71 15.74 -7.46
CA ILE A 72 5.26 16.04 -8.83
C ILE A 72 6.47 15.90 -9.74
N GLY A 73 6.38 14.91 -10.63
CA GLY A 73 7.40 14.62 -11.64
C GLY A 73 7.28 15.48 -12.89
N PRO A 74 8.02 15.11 -13.95
CA PRO A 74 7.90 15.74 -15.25
C PRO A 74 6.46 15.73 -15.75
N ASN A 75 6.09 16.72 -16.55
CA ASN A 75 4.76 16.83 -17.15
C ASN A 75 3.59 16.81 -16.14
N LYS A 76 3.85 17.18 -14.90
CA LYS A 76 2.86 17.20 -13.80
C LYS A 76 2.33 15.82 -13.39
N GLY A 77 3.02 14.73 -13.68
CA GLY A 77 2.70 13.41 -13.15
C GLY A 77 2.81 13.39 -11.61
N VAL A 78 1.82 12.84 -10.92
CA VAL A 78 1.85 12.69 -9.46
C VAL A 78 2.51 11.37 -9.11
N GLN A 79 3.70 11.43 -8.52
CA GLN A 79 4.41 10.25 -8.04
C GLN A 79 3.88 9.83 -6.67
N TYR A 80 3.92 8.53 -6.41
CA TYR A 80 3.49 7.91 -5.15
C TYR A 80 1.99 7.98 -4.85
N ALA A 81 1.15 8.35 -5.80
CA ALA A 81 -0.29 8.16 -5.62
C ALA A 81 -0.61 6.67 -5.56
N LEU A 82 -1.35 6.27 -4.53
CA LEU A 82 -1.89 4.93 -4.43
C LEU A 82 -3.17 4.84 -5.26
N VAL A 83 -3.23 3.89 -6.16
CA VAL A 83 -4.43 3.60 -6.98
C VAL A 83 -4.94 2.22 -6.62
N SER A 84 -6.23 2.08 -6.35
CA SER A 84 -6.83 0.79 -5.98
C SER A 84 -8.26 0.65 -6.48
N LEU A 85 -8.70 -0.60 -6.66
CA LEU A 85 -10.11 -0.92 -6.80
C LEU A 85 -10.71 -1.09 -5.41
N THR A 86 -11.84 -0.41 -5.09
CA THR A 86 -12.39 -0.39 -3.73
C THR A 86 -13.54 -1.36 -3.51
N ASP A 87 -14.22 -1.78 -4.57
CA ASP A 87 -15.43 -2.60 -4.53
C ASP A 87 -15.26 -3.98 -5.17
N ILE A 88 -14.01 -4.41 -5.37
CA ILE A 88 -13.72 -5.73 -5.91
C ILE A 88 -13.72 -6.78 -4.80
N THR A 89 -14.65 -7.72 -4.89
CA THR A 89 -14.84 -8.80 -3.91
C THR A 89 -14.31 -10.16 -4.38
N VAL A 90 -14.08 -10.31 -5.70
CA VAL A 90 -13.62 -11.56 -6.31
C VAL A 90 -12.58 -11.29 -7.37
N GLY A 91 -11.50 -12.06 -7.41
CA GLY A 91 -10.45 -11.91 -8.43
C GLY A 91 -9.17 -12.68 -8.14
N ALA A 92 -8.06 -12.31 -8.77
CA ALA A 92 -6.80 -13.05 -8.69
C ALA A 92 -6.27 -13.16 -7.25
N PRO A 93 -5.55 -14.24 -6.92
CA PRO A 93 -5.01 -14.42 -5.58
C PRO A 93 -3.94 -13.39 -5.24
N LEU A 94 -3.97 -12.90 -4.00
CA LEU A 94 -2.93 -12.03 -3.46
C LEU A 94 -1.66 -12.84 -3.17
N ASN A 95 -0.51 -12.39 -3.67
CA ASN A 95 0.77 -13.04 -3.40
C ASN A 95 1.28 -12.75 -1.98
N ARG A 96 0.83 -13.53 -1.02
CA ARG A 96 1.23 -13.40 0.41
C ARG A 96 2.65 -13.89 0.69
N LYS A 97 3.31 -14.54 -0.27
CA LYS A 97 4.71 -14.97 -0.13
C LYS A 97 5.69 -13.85 -0.49
N ALA A 98 5.23 -12.80 -1.16
CA ALA A 98 6.06 -11.63 -1.41
C ALA A 98 6.51 -11.02 -0.08
N THR A 99 7.80 -10.72 0.01
CA THR A 99 8.40 -10.02 1.14
C THR A 99 8.92 -8.67 0.65
N PRO A 100 8.07 -7.65 0.57
CA PRO A 100 8.50 -6.32 0.20
C PRO A 100 9.50 -5.77 1.22
N THR A 101 10.30 -4.80 0.78
CA THR A 101 11.35 -4.20 1.58
C THR A 101 11.10 -2.71 1.75
N LEU A 102 11.29 -2.23 2.98
CA LEU A 102 11.40 -0.81 3.32
C LEU A 102 12.81 -0.56 3.87
N ASP A 103 13.63 0.19 3.14
CA ASP A 103 15.00 0.47 3.53
C ASP A 103 15.14 1.89 4.10
N GLN A 104 16.02 2.05 5.08
CA GLN A 104 16.48 3.32 5.58
C GLN A 104 17.83 3.59 4.94
N ASN A 105 17.81 4.41 3.90
CA ASN A 105 18.96 4.66 3.03
C ASN A 105 19.02 6.13 2.62
N GLY A 106 20.17 6.78 2.83
CA GLY A 106 20.35 8.21 2.63
C GLY A 106 19.46 9.05 3.54
N CYS A 107 19.23 8.58 4.77
CA CYS A 107 18.33 9.19 5.75
C CYS A 107 16.92 9.42 5.21
N ARG A 108 16.42 8.45 4.46
CA ARG A 108 15.07 8.36 3.92
C ARG A 108 14.53 6.94 4.04
N PHE A 109 13.23 6.79 4.09
CA PHE A 109 12.59 5.51 3.84
C PHE A 109 12.41 5.30 2.34
N VAL A 110 12.88 4.16 1.83
CA VAL A 110 12.83 3.81 0.40
C VAL A 110 12.23 2.41 0.23
N PRO A 111 11.18 2.25 -0.55
CA PRO A 111 10.42 3.27 -1.26
C PRO A 111 9.59 4.15 -0.32
N HIS A 112 9.12 5.31 -0.79
CA HIS A 112 8.25 6.19 0.01
C HIS A 112 6.88 5.56 0.32
N VAL A 113 6.36 4.73 -0.58
CA VAL A 113 5.14 3.92 -0.38
C VAL A 113 5.49 2.46 -0.65
N VAL A 114 5.31 1.59 0.34
CA VAL A 114 5.52 0.15 0.23
C VAL A 114 4.21 -0.60 0.43
N MET A 115 3.86 -1.47 -0.51
CA MET A 115 2.68 -2.33 -0.39
C MET A 115 3.04 -3.67 0.25
N VAL A 116 2.25 -4.08 1.23
CA VAL A 116 2.42 -5.35 1.96
C VAL A 116 1.12 -6.14 1.88
N PRO A 117 1.11 -7.38 1.40
CA PRO A 117 -0.10 -8.18 1.38
C PRO A 117 -0.58 -8.49 2.81
N ARG A 118 -1.89 -8.44 3.07
CA ARG A 118 -2.48 -8.86 4.36
C ARG A 118 -2.04 -10.28 4.70
N GLY A 119 -1.49 -10.45 5.90
CA GLY A 119 -0.86 -11.69 6.35
C GLY A 119 0.59 -11.87 5.91
N GLY A 120 1.13 -10.96 5.09
CA GLY A 120 2.50 -10.97 4.61
C GLY A 120 3.51 -10.36 5.58
N MET A 121 4.77 -10.49 5.21
CA MET A 121 5.92 -9.96 5.95
C MET A 121 6.51 -8.76 5.22
N LEU A 122 6.83 -7.70 5.96
CA LEU A 122 7.68 -6.61 5.50
C LEU A 122 9.09 -6.84 6.05
N GLU A 123 10.09 -6.78 5.19
CA GLU A 123 11.49 -6.70 5.59
C GLU A 123 11.90 -5.23 5.71
N ILE A 124 12.47 -4.85 6.84
CA ILE A 124 12.89 -3.47 7.12
C ILE A 124 14.40 -3.46 7.26
N LEU A 125 15.07 -2.71 6.39
CA LEU A 125 16.52 -2.61 6.35
C LEU A 125 17.01 -1.29 6.97
N ASN A 126 18.28 -1.28 7.41
CA ASN A 126 19.03 -0.10 7.77
C ASN A 126 20.35 -0.13 7.02
N SER A 127 20.41 0.55 5.87
CA SER A 127 21.59 0.63 5.02
C SER A 127 22.51 1.80 5.37
N ASP A 128 22.05 2.78 6.15
CA ASP A 128 22.83 3.96 6.50
C ASP A 128 23.92 3.70 7.54
N GLY A 129 23.78 2.66 8.37
CA GLY A 129 24.78 2.34 9.38
C GLY A 129 24.81 3.30 10.57
N ILE A 130 23.75 4.05 10.80
CA ILE A 130 23.47 4.88 11.98
C ILE A 130 22.19 4.40 12.69
N LEU A 131 21.83 5.02 13.81
CA LEU A 131 20.58 4.73 14.48
C LEU A 131 19.40 5.35 13.71
N HIS A 132 18.50 4.53 13.29
CA HIS A 132 17.15 4.90 12.89
C HIS A 132 16.11 4.22 13.78
N ASN A 133 14.86 4.58 13.64
CA ASN A 133 13.73 3.81 14.16
C ASN A 133 12.55 3.83 13.19
N VAL A 134 11.71 2.84 13.30
CA VAL A 134 10.47 2.75 12.54
C VAL A 134 9.32 2.84 13.51
N ARG A 135 8.62 3.98 13.49
CA ARG A 135 7.40 4.22 14.25
C ARG A 135 6.22 4.22 13.30
N THR A 136 5.23 3.40 13.58
CA THR A 136 4.00 3.27 12.79
C THR A 136 2.81 3.86 13.53
N THR A 137 1.92 4.53 12.78
CA THR A 137 0.61 4.97 13.25
C THR A 137 -0.44 4.10 12.58
N SER A 138 -0.83 3.02 13.25
CA SER A 138 -1.75 2.01 12.73
C SER A 138 -3.00 1.93 13.61
N HIS A 139 -4.16 1.63 12.99
CA HIS A 139 -5.45 1.48 13.67
C HIS A 139 -5.98 0.04 13.62
N LYS A 140 -5.65 -0.69 12.55
CA LYS A 140 -6.06 -2.10 12.36
C LYS A 140 -4.99 -3.08 12.82
N ASN A 141 -3.71 -2.72 12.64
CA ASN A 141 -2.59 -3.50 13.14
C ASN A 141 -2.06 -2.90 14.45
N ALA A 142 -1.38 -3.69 15.27
CA ALA A 142 -0.72 -3.15 16.46
C ALA A 142 0.36 -2.13 16.05
N PRO A 143 0.27 -0.86 16.49
CA PRO A 143 1.31 0.12 16.20
C PRO A 143 2.61 -0.29 16.91
N PHE A 144 3.74 0.05 16.31
CA PHE A 144 5.04 -0.22 16.93
C PHE A 144 5.99 0.97 16.74
N ASN A 145 6.96 1.04 17.63
CA ASN A 145 8.12 1.92 17.53
C ASN A 145 9.37 1.10 17.85
N LYS A 146 10.15 0.76 16.82
CA LYS A 146 11.32 -0.11 16.94
C LYS A 146 12.58 0.64 16.52
N ALA A 147 13.51 0.77 17.45
CA ALA A 147 14.86 1.25 17.15
C ALA A 147 15.61 0.22 16.31
N GLN A 148 16.36 0.70 15.32
CA GLN A 148 17.23 -0.10 14.47
C GLN A 148 18.64 0.52 14.49
N PRO A 149 19.46 0.15 15.47
CA PRO A 149 20.83 0.66 15.59
C PRO A 149 21.72 0.15 14.45
N LYS A 150 22.88 0.78 14.25
CA LYS A 150 23.79 0.51 13.11
C LYS A 150 24.15 -0.97 12.89
N PHE A 151 24.14 -1.78 13.96
CA PHE A 151 24.45 -3.21 13.87
C PHE A 151 23.25 -4.07 13.49
N MET A 152 22.02 -3.56 13.64
CA MET A 152 20.79 -4.24 13.25
C MET A 152 20.44 -3.91 11.80
N LYS A 153 21.05 -4.62 10.85
CA LYS A 153 20.86 -4.34 9.43
C LYS A 153 19.47 -4.69 8.90
N LYS A 154 18.76 -5.57 9.61
CA LYS A 154 17.47 -6.10 9.14
C LYS A 154 16.58 -6.48 10.31
N MET A 155 15.29 -6.17 10.16
CA MET A 155 14.20 -6.72 10.98
C MET A 155 13.00 -7.06 10.09
N LYS A 156 12.06 -7.83 10.63
CA LYS A 156 10.83 -8.21 9.92
C LYS A 156 9.61 -7.87 10.77
N HIS A 157 8.52 -7.50 10.11
CA HIS A 157 7.23 -7.27 10.75
C HIS A 157 6.11 -7.87 9.89
N LYS A 158 5.12 -8.50 10.55
CA LYS A 158 3.96 -9.09 9.89
C LYS A 158 2.74 -8.20 10.07
N PHE A 159 2.03 -7.93 8.97
CA PHE A 159 0.77 -7.18 8.98
C PHE A 159 -0.40 -8.15 8.77
N THR A 160 -1.29 -8.26 9.76
CA THR A 160 -2.35 -9.29 9.77
C THR A 160 -3.73 -8.75 9.41
N ALA A 161 -3.94 -7.45 9.56
CA ALA A 161 -5.21 -6.77 9.28
C ALA A 161 -5.07 -5.75 8.14
N GLY A 162 -6.09 -5.60 7.32
CA GLY A 162 -6.13 -4.67 6.20
C GLY A 162 -7.51 -4.67 5.53
N PRO A 163 -7.75 -3.76 4.57
CA PRO A 163 -6.75 -2.80 4.05
C PRO A 163 -6.45 -1.69 5.05
N GLU A 164 -5.23 -1.17 5.03
CA GLU A 164 -4.83 -0.06 5.88
C GLU A 164 -3.67 0.74 5.25
N LYS A 165 -3.74 2.07 5.36
CA LYS A 165 -2.68 3.00 5.00
C LYS A 165 -2.00 3.45 6.31
N ILE A 166 -0.78 3.04 6.54
CA ILE A 166 -0.06 3.20 7.81
C ILE A 166 1.07 4.20 7.62
N GLN A 167 1.02 5.30 8.35
CA GLN A 167 2.11 6.27 8.34
C GLN A 167 3.33 5.72 9.09
N VAL A 168 4.51 5.97 8.51
CA VAL A 168 5.81 5.59 9.07
C VAL A 168 6.65 6.84 9.29
N ASN A 169 7.24 6.97 10.47
CA ASN A 169 8.13 8.07 10.83
C ASN A 169 9.39 7.52 11.52
N CYS A 170 10.46 8.32 11.50
CA CYS A 170 11.64 8.12 12.32
C CYS A 170 11.72 9.20 13.41
N ASP A 171 11.80 8.80 14.69
CA ASP A 171 11.91 9.76 15.79
C ASP A 171 13.33 10.32 15.92
N ALA A 172 14.34 9.58 15.43
CA ALA A 172 15.72 10.06 15.39
C ALA A 172 15.92 11.17 14.34
N HIS A 173 15.21 11.06 13.20
CA HIS A 173 15.33 11.95 12.05
C HIS A 173 13.92 12.38 11.59
N SER A 174 13.40 13.47 12.13
CA SER A 174 12.01 13.92 11.99
C SER A 174 11.55 14.20 10.57
N TRP A 175 12.48 14.33 9.63
CA TRP A 175 12.19 14.50 8.19
C TRP A 175 11.93 13.20 7.45
N MET A 176 12.23 12.04 8.06
CA MET A 176 11.99 10.74 7.43
C MET A 176 10.55 10.30 7.61
N GLY A 177 9.84 10.18 6.50
CA GLY A 177 8.46 9.70 6.45
C GLY A 177 8.24 8.76 5.28
N ALA A 178 7.30 7.83 5.44
CA ALA A 178 6.85 6.89 4.41
C ALA A 178 5.45 6.35 4.73
N TRP A 179 4.94 5.50 3.84
CA TRP A 179 3.67 4.82 4.00
C TRP A 179 3.81 3.33 3.77
N ILE A 180 3.22 2.55 4.66
CA ILE A 180 3.00 1.12 4.45
C ILE A 180 1.52 0.95 4.10
N VAL A 181 1.25 0.35 2.94
CA VAL A 181 -0.11 0.04 2.50
C VAL A 181 -0.33 -1.45 2.63
N VAL A 182 -1.17 -1.85 3.59
CA VAL A 182 -1.58 -3.25 3.71
C VAL A 182 -2.70 -3.51 2.72
N THR A 183 -2.46 -4.42 1.76
CA THR A 183 -3.41 -4.74 0.69
C THR A 183 -4.14 -6.05 0.97
N GLU A 184 -5.39 -6.18 0.54
CA GLU A 184 -6.18 -7.41 0.70
C GLU A 184 -6.43 -8.15 -0.61
N HIS A 185 -6.19 -7.50 -1.73
CA HIS A 185 -6.27 -8.05 -3.09
C HIS A 185 -5.13 -7.48 -3.95
N PRO A 186 -4.85 -8.02 -5.15
CA PRO A 186 -3.70 -7.59 -5.96
C PRO A 186 -3.92 -6.28 -6.76
N TYR A 187 -5.13 -5.70 -6.74
CA TYR A 187 -5.47 -4.57 -7.59
C TYR A 187 -5.17 -3.22 -6.93
N TYR A 188 -3.91 -3.06 -6.56
CA TYR A 188 -3.30 -1.83 -6.07
C TYR A 188 -2.08 -1.50 -6.91
N ALA A 189 -1.83 -0.24 -7.15
CA ALA A 189 -0.63 0.27 -7.78
C ALA A 189 -0.18 1.55 -7.10
N VAL A 190 1.13 1.83 -7.17
CA VAL A 190 1.70 3.12 -6.79
C VAL A 190 2.23 3.77 -8.07
N THR A 191 1.88 5.02 -8.30
CA THR A 191 2.30 5.74 -9.51
C THR A 191 3.80 6.01 -9.51
N ASP A 192 4.39 5.93 -10.69
CA ASP A 192 5.79 6.31 -10.95
C ASP A 192 5.98 7.84 -11.04
N ALA A 193 7.17 8.28 -11.44
CA ALA A 193 7.52 9.70 -11.57
C ALA A 193 6.70 10.42 -12.66
N GLU A 194 6.22 9.71 -13.64
CA GLU A 194 5.35 10.21 -14.71
C GLU A 194 3.86 10.19 -14.31
N GLY A 195 3.56 9.72 -13.08
CA GLY A 195 2.20 9.53 -12.58
C GLY A 195 1.50 8.30 -13.14
N ALA A 196 2.20 7.45 -13.90
CA ALA A 196 1.61 6.30 -14.55
C ALA A 196 1.39 5.14 -13.58
N PHE A 197 0.30 4.39 -13.80
CA PHE A 197 -0.02 3.18 -13.07
C PHE A 197 -0.59 2.10 -13.99
N THR A 198 -0.52 0.86 -13.53
CA THR A 198 -1.11 -0.31 -14.20
C THR A 198 -1.68 -1.26 -13.16
N LEU A 199 -2.95 -1.65 -13.35
CA LEU A 199 -3.62 -2.72 -12.61
C LEU A 199 -3.83 -3.89 -13.58
N PRO A 200 -3.02 -4.94 -13.51
CA PRO A 200 -3.11 -6.08 -14.43
C PRO A 200 -4.13 -7.11 -13.97
N ASN A 201 -4.56 -7.93 -14.92
CA ASN A 201 -5.37 -9.12 -14.67
C ASN A 201 -6.68 -8.85 -13.91
N VAL A 202 -7.34 -7.73 -14.22
CA VAL A 202 -8.61 -7.32 -13.62
C VAL A 202 -9.74 -8.13 -14.25
N PRO A 203 -10.58 -8.84 -13.49
CA PRO A 203 -11.73 -9.54 -14.04
C PRO A 203 -12.66 -8.60 -14.79
N ALA A 204 -13.44 -9.10 -15.75
CA ALA A 204 -14.49 -8.31 -16.41
C ALA A 204 -15.53 -7.85 -15.37
N GLY A 205 -15.88 -6.56 -15.38
CA GLY A 205 -16.80 -5.98 -14.41
C GLY A 205 -16.84 -4.45 -14.45
N THR A 206 -17.56 -3.87 -13.51
CA THR A 206 -17.59 -2.42 -13.25
C THR A 206 -17.00 -2.19 -11.86
N TYR A 207 -16.06 -1.27 -11.76
CA TYR A 207 -15.30 -1.04 -10.53
C TYR A 207 -15.16 0.44 -10.22
N THR A 208 -15.05 0.75 -8.94
CA THR A 208 -14.65 2.06 -8.46
C THR A 208 -13.14 2.11 -8.31
N ILE A 209 -12.51 3.15 -8.88
CA ILE A 209 -11.07 3.39 -8.71
C ILE A 209 -10.89 4.50 -7.69
N GLU A 210 -10.19 4.19 -6.60
CA GLU A 210 -9.76 5.17 -5.60
C GLU A 210 -8.35 5.65 -5.93
N TYR A 211 -8.13 6.95 -5.79
CA TYR A 211 -6.83 7.60 -5.80
C TYR A 211 -6.57 8.24 -4.43
N TRP A 212 -5.46 7.91 -3.82
CA TRP A 212 -5.04 8.45 -2.52
C TRP A 212 -3.60 8.95 -2.56
#